data_e4aaaf6ede42a82386b5e966b2c57791
#
_entry.id   e4aaaf6ede42a82386b5e966b2c57791
#
_cell.length_a   1.000
_cell.length_b   1.000
_cell.length_c   1.000
_cell.angle_alpha   90.00
_cell.angle_beta   90.00
_cell.angle_gamma   90.00
#
_symmetry.space_group_name_H-M   'P 1'
#
loop_
_entity.id
_entity.type
_entity.pdbx_description
1 polymer ?
#
loop_
_entity_poly.entity_id
_entity_poly.type
_entity_poly.pdbx_seq_one_letter_code
_entity_poly.pdbx_strand_id
1 'polypeptide(L)'
;MGRRLGNRRKARYLAGMKPNPDPAPPDLPPPDLLAPTFVLVRPQMGENIGAAARAMLNFGLERIRVVAPRDGWPNPRAVALASGAGRLLDFAGPYPDIQAAIADCDYVLATTARGRELTKPVLTPERAMATARALRAAGKRVAVLFGPERAGLENADVALANAIVSVPVNPDFASLNLGQSVLLLAYEWRRQTTAVAPEVLALAGKDMASALEVEKLGDHFEQRLTAAGFFYPDTKAPGMKIALRNMWSRLNLTRAEVQTLHGMLRQIARHLTPGGS
;
A
#
# COMPACT_ATOMS: atom_id res chain seq x y z
N MET A 1 -52.39 8.14 12.56
CA MET A 1 -51.59 9.23 13.17
C MET A 1 -50.22 8.65 13.51
N GLY A 2 -49.17 8.86 12.70
CA GLY A 2 -47.85 8.22 12.94
C GLY A 2 -46.93 8.19 11.74
N ARG A 3 -46.69 9.31 11.03
CA ARG A 3 -45.65 9.41 9.96
C ARG A 3 -45.08 10.83 9.86
N ARG A 4 -44.55 11.43 10.91
CA ARG A 4 -43.87 12.75 10.84
C ARG A 4 -42.63 12.91 11.74
N LEU A 5 -42.01 11.85 12.27
CA LEU A 5 -40.86 11.99 13.15
C LEU A 5 -39.50 11.62 12.49
N GLY A 6 -39.48 11.01 11.31
CA GLY A 6 -38.25 10.60 10.61
C GLY A 6 -37.46 11.70 9.93
N ASN A 7 -38.12 12.82 9.55
CA ASN A 7 -37.50 13.82 8.67
C ASN A 7 -36.75 14.94 9.43
N ARG A 8 -37.03 15.14 10.72
CA ARG A 8 -36.36 16.18 11.51
C ARG A 8 -34.96 15.80 12.00
N ARG A 9 -34.67 14.50 12.13
CA ARG A 9 -33.31 14.05 12.50
C ARG A 9 -32.34 14.10 11.32
N LYS A 10 -32.78 13.82 10.09
CA LYS A 10 -31.94 13.94 8.87
C LYS A 10 -31.59 15.39 8.55
N ALA A 11 -32.52 16.32 8.72
CA ALA A 11 -32.25 17.75 8.49
C ALA A 11 -31.28 18.36 9.50
N ARG A 12 -31.24 17.85 10.75
CA ARG A 12 -30.28 18.30 11.76
C ARG A 12 -28.86 17.76 11.52
N TYR A 13 -28.71 16.61 10.88
CA TYR A 13 -27.39 16.05 10.57
C TYR A 13 -26.69 16.81 9.43
N LEU A 14 -27.46 17.31 8.46
CA LEU A 14 -26.94 18.11 7.34
C LEU A 14 -26.72 19.60 7.70
N ALA A 15 -27.44 20.13 8.68
CA ALA A 15 -27.29 21.51 9.13
C ALA A 15 -26.13 21.71 10.14
N GLY A 16 -25.49 20.62 10.58
CA GLY A 16 -24.38 20.66 11.54
C GLY A 16 -22.98 20.53 10.93
N MET A 17 -22.86 20.40 9.63
CA MET A 17 -21.55 20.45 8.97
C MET A 17 -21.12 21.92 8.80
N LYS A 18 -20.69 22.54 9.91
CA LYS A 18 -19.83 23.72 9.82
C LYS A 18 -18.52 23.30 9.16
N PRO A 19 -17.93 24.11 8.27
CA PRO A 19 -16.55 23.89 7.84
C PRO A 19 -15.72 23.82 9.13
N ASN A 20 -15.04 22.69 9.33
CA ASN A 20 -14.19 22.49 10.50
C ASN A 20 -13.00 23.45 10.41
N PRO A 21 -12.88 24.46 11.28
CA PRO A 21 -11.72 25.33 11.32
C PRO A 21 -10.58 24.74 12.16
N ASP A 22 -10.70 23.47 12.60
CA ASP A 22 -9.60 22.88 13.36
C ASP A 22 -8.36 22.77 12.48
N PRO A 23 -7.24 23.39 12.87
CA PRO A 23 -5.99 23.22 12.15
C PRO A 23 -5.65 21.74 12.08
N ALA A 24 -5.14 21.29 10.94
CA ALA A 24 -4.62 19.94 10.80
C ALA A 24 -3.74 19.61 12.01
N PRO A 25 -3.79 18.38 12.53
CA PRO A 25 -2.96 18.00 13.67
C PRO A 25 -1.51 18.38 13.40
N PRO A 26 -0.78 18.96 14.37
CA PRO A 26 0.50 19.64 14.18
C PRO A 26 1.65 18.77 13.63
N ASP A 27 1.44 17.46 13.52
CA ASP A 27 2.47 16.50 13.10
C ASP A 27 2.32 15.97 11.67
N LEU A 28 1.33 16.44 10.90
CA LEU A 28 1.21 16.06 9.49
C LEU A 28 2.00 17.08 8.65
N PRO A 29 2.96 16.62 7.82
CA PRO A 29 3.60 17.51 6.86
C PRO A 29 2.53 18.16 5.96
N PRO A 30 2.75 19.42 5.52
CA PRO A 30 1.81 20.08 4.64
C PRO A 30 1.56 19.19 3.41
N PRO A 31 0.32 19.19 2.86
CA PRO A 31 0.01 18.40 1.68
C PRO A 31 1.03 18.67 0.58
N ASP A 32 1.57 17.63 -0.02
CA ASP A 32 2.50 17.77 -1.14
C ASP A 32 1.78 18.36 -2.35
N LEU A 33 1.83 19.69 -2.47
CA LEU A 33 1.16 20.43 -3.53
C LEU A 33 1.62 20.04 -4.95
N LEU A 34 2.74 19.36 -5.05
CA LEU A 34 3.29 18.85 -6.31
C LEU A 34 3.00 17.36 -6.52
N ALA A 35 2.37 16.68 -5.57
CA ALA A 35 1.86 15.33 -5.80
C ALA A 35 0.81 15.32 -6.92
N PRO A 36 0.68 14.23 -7.70
CA PRO A 36 -0.28 14.17 -8.79
C PRO A 36 -1.71 14.44 -8.31
N THR A 37 -2.44 15.25 -9.08
CA THR A 37 -3.88 15.45 -8.87
C THR A 37 -4.64 14.36 -9.59
N PHE A 38 -5.43 13.58 -8.87
CA PHE A 38 -6.28 12.55 -9.45
C PHE A 38 -7.66 13.13 -9.76
N VAL A 39 -8.07 13.02 -11.01
CA VAL A 39 -9.30 13.63 -11.53
C VAL A 39 -10.27 12.52 -11.93
N LEU A 40 -11.38 12.39 -11.20
CA LEU A 40 -12.45 11.45 -11.50
C LEU A 40 -13.44 12.11 -12.46
N VAL A 41 -13.49 11.63 -13.68
CA VAL A 41 -14.27 12.22 -14.78
C VAL A 41 -15.62 11.53 -14.87
N ARG A 42 -16.71 12.26 -14.65
CA ARG A 42 -18.10 11.78 -14.71
C ARG A 42 -18.31 10.45 -13.96
N PRO A 43 -17.80 10.31 -12.70
CA PRO A 43 -17.98 9.09 -11.94
C PRO A 43 -19.45 8.80 -11.74
N GLN A 44 -19.84 7.51 -11.86
CA GLN A 44 -21.25 7.12 -11.86
C GLN A 44 -21.76 6.76 -10.47
N MET A 45 -20.90 6.27 -9.59
CA MET A 45 -21.27 5.77 -8.27
C MET A 45 -20.51 6.50 -7.17
N GLY A 46 -21.23 7.00 -6.17
CA GLY A 46 -20.62 7.64 -5.00
C GLY A 46 -19.68 6.70 -4.24
N GLU A 47 -20.01 5.41 -4.20
CA GLU A 47 -19.21 4.38 -3.57
C GLU A 47 -17.80 4.29 -4.19
N ASN A 48 -17.69 4.42 -5.51
CA ASN A 48 -16.41 4.39 -6.21
C ASN A 48 -15.59 5.66 -5.96
N ILE A 49 -16.25 6.80 -5.83
CA ILE A 49 -15.58 8.05 -5.42
C ILE A 49 -14.98 7.90 -4.02
N GLY A 50 -15.75 7.36 -3.08
CA GLY A 50 -15.29 7.10 -1.71
C GLY A 50 -14.13 6.10 -1.65
N ALA A 51 -14.23 5.00 -2.42
CA ALA A 51 -13.16 4.01 -2.53
C ALA A 51 -11.87 4.61 -3.11
N ALA A 52 -11.99 5.47 -4.14
CA ALA A 52 -10.87 6.20 -4.72
C ALA A 52 -10.20 7.14 -3.70
N ALA A 53 -10.99 7.94 -2.97
CA ALA A 53 -10.47 8.82 -1.93
C ALA A 53 -9.71 8.05 -0.84
N ARG A 54 -10.26 6.92 -0.40
CA ARG A 54 -9.61 6.03 0.58
C ARG A 54 -8.30 5.44 0.04
N ALA A 55 -8.31 4.96 -1.20
CA ALA A 55 -7.11 4.44 -1.87
C ALA A 55 -6.01 5.51 -1.96
N MET A 56 -6.37 6.74 -2.33
CA MET A 56 -5.43 7.85 -2.40
C MET A 56 -4.80 8.16 -1.05
N LEU A 57 -5.61 8.29 0.01
CA LEU A 57 -5.11 8.60 1.34
C LEU A 57 -4.20 7.49 1.90
N ASN A 58 -4.49 6.22 1.63
CA ASN A 58 -3.64 5.09 2.02
C ASN A 58 -2.20 5.22 1.47
N PHE A 59 -2.04 5.88 0.33
CA PHE A 59 -0.74 6.07 -0.32
C PHE A 59 -0.23 7.51 -0.28
N GLY A 60 -0.83 8.36 0.58
CA GLY A 60 -0.37 9.73 0.83
C GLY A 60 -0.67 10.72 -0.29
N LEU A 61 -1.68 10.44 -1.12
CA LEU A 61 -2.19 11.37 -2.11
C LEU A 61 -3.43 12.06 -1.58
N GLU A 62 -3.45 13.40 -1.65
CA GLU A 62 -4.54 14.20 -1.08
C GLU A 62 -5.26 15.08 -2.11
N ARG A 63 -4.77 15.13 -3.35
CA ARG A 63 -5.36 16.00 -4.38
C ARG A 63 -6.28 15.21 -5.30
N ILE A 64 -7.56 15.16 -4.92
CA ILE A 64 -8.65 14.59 -5.73
C ILE A 64 -9.51 15.71 -6.31
N ARG A 65 -9.96 15.55 -7.55
CA ARG A 65 -10.96 16.40 -8.22
C ARG A 65 -12.04 15.53 -8.83
N VAL A 66 -13.28 16.02 -8.75
CA VAL A 66 -14.44 15.32 -9.28
C VAL A 66 -15.11 16.22 -10.33
N VAL A 67 -15.21 15.71 -11.56
CA VAL A 67 -15.80 16.40 -12.70
C VAL A 67 -17.19 15.83 -12.96
N ALA A 68 -18.22 16.66 -12.95
CA ALA A 68 -19.59 16.34 -13.34
C ALA A 68 -20.08 14.94 -12.85
N PRO A 69 -20.09 14.69 -11.53
CA PRO A 69 -20.53 13.39 -10.99
C PRO A 69 -22.01 13.16 -11.30
N ARG A 70 -22.36 11.95 -11.78
CA ARG A 70 -23.73 11.62 -12.20
C ARG A 70 -24.74 11.73 -11.06
N ASP A 71 -24.40 11.24 -9.88
CA ASP A 71 -25.33 11.15 -8.75
C ASP A 71 -25.31 12.42 -7.86
N GLY A 72 -24.77 13.53 -8.40
CA GLY A 72 -24.71 14.82 -7.70
C GLY A 72 -23.57 14.95 -6.69
N TRP A 73 -23.45 16.17 -6.14
CA TRP A 73 -22.40 16.53 -5.18
C TRP A 73 -22.97 17.56 -4.16
N PRO A 74 -22.62 17.47 -2.86
CA PRO A 74 -21.87 16.41 -2.21
C PRO A 74 -22.62 15.07 -2.21
N ASN A 75 -21.88 13.94 -2.21
CA ASN A 75 -22.46 12.62 -2.32
C ASN A 75 -22.33 11.85 -0.99
N PRO A 76 -23.42 11.56 -0.27
CA PRO A 76 -23.36 10.87 1.03
C PRO A 76 -22.76 9.45 0.98
N ARG A 77 -22.92 8.75 -0.15
CA ARG A 77 -22.35 7.41 -0.32
C ARG A 77 -20.83 7.47 -0.50
N ALA A 78 -20.35 8.51 -1.18
CA ALA A 78 -18.92 8.78 -1.31
C ALA A 78 -18.29 9.02 0.07
N VAL A 79 -18.89 9.86 0.90
CA VAL A 79 -18.43 10.15 2.25
C VAL A 79 -18.45 8.89 3.13
N ALA A 80 -19.52 8.10 3.07
CA ALA A 80 -19.63 6.87 3.85
C ALA A 80 -18.52 5.86 3.51
N LEU A 81 -18.22 5.68 2.23
CA LEU A 81 -17.23 4.69 1.79
C LEU A 81 -15.77 5.20 1.87
N ALA A 82 -15.58 6.51 1.85
CA ALA A 82 -14.28 7.12 2.09
C ALA A 82 -13.76 6.86 3.51
N SER A 83 -14.66 6.54 4.47
CA SER A 83 -14.28 6.35 5.87
C SER A 83 -13.47 7.56 6.38
N GLY A 84 -12.30 7.37 7.00
CA GLY A 84 -11.41 8.46 7.45
C GLY A 84 -10.83 9.36 6.35
N ALA A 85 -11.00 9.00 5.06
CA ALA A 85 -10.56 9.82 3.92
C ALA A 85 -11.60 10.85 3.45
N GLY A 86 -12.72 11.00 4.15
CA GLY A 86 -13.79 11.95 3.80
C GLY A 86 -13.30 13.38 3.62
N ARG A 87 -12.29 13.82 4.36
CA ARG A 87 -11.68 15.14 4.25
C ARG A 87 -11.16 15.49 2.83
N LEU A 88 -10.78 14.47 2.03
CA LEU A 88 -10.33 14.69 0.65
C LEU A 88 -11.50 15.16 -0.24
N LEU A 89 -12.72 14.80 0.13
CA LEU A 89 -13.92 15.11 -0.64
C LEU A 89 -14.42 16.54 -0.38
N ASP A 90 -14.02 17.19 0.70
CA ASP A 90 -14.48 18.53 1.08
C ASP A 90 -14.07 19.59 0.03
N PHE A 91 -12.94 19.35 -0.65
CA PHE A 91 -12.38 20.25 -1.67
C PHE A 91 -12.29 19.61 -3.07
N ALA A 92 -12.96 18.48 -3.29
CA ALA A 92 -12.85 17.70 -4.52
C ALA A 92 -13.63 18.26 -5.73
N GLY A 93 -14.52 19.19 -5.54
CA GLY A 93 -15.33 19.78 -6.61
C GLY A 93 -16.79 20.01 -6.18
N PRO A 94 -17.77 20.01 -7.09
CA PRO A 94 -17.66 19.50 -8.47
C PRO A 94 -17.04 20.52 -9.45
N TYR A 95 -16.26 20.01 -10.41
CA TYR A 95 -15.83 20.81 -11.56
C TYR A 95 -16.82 20.62 -12.72
N PRO A 96 -17.09 21.67 -13.53
CA PRO A 96 -18.05 21.58 -14.64
C PRO A 96 -17.53 20.66 -15.76
N ASP A 97 -16.24 20.73 -16.06
CA ASP A 97 -15.58 19.99 -17.12
C ASP A 97 -14.12 19.65 -16.77
N ILE A 98 -13.46 18.89 -17.66
CA ILE A 98 -12.07 18.49 -17.46
C ILE A 98 -11.14 19.68 -17.56
N GLN A 99 -11.39 20.60 -18.48
CA GLN A 99 -10.55 21.78 -18.70
C GLN A 99 -10.44 22.61 -17.43
N ALA A 100 -11.55 22.86 -16.74
CA ALA A 100 -11.57 23.55 -15.46
C ALA A 100 -10.82 22.74 -14.39
N ALA A 101 -10.96 21.41 -14.42
CA ALA A 101 -10.32 20.53 -13.44
C ALA A 101 -8.81 20.39 -13.63
N ILE A 102 -8.24 20.71 -14.79
CA ILE A 102 -6.81 20.61 -15.08
C ILE A 102 -6.14 21.95 -15.39
N ALA A 103 -6.86 23.07 -15.25
CA ALA A 103 -6.39 24.38 -15.67
C ALA A 103 -5.06 24.82 -15.03
N ASP A 104 -4.75 24.32 -13.87
CA ASP A 104 -3.48 24.58 -13.15
C ASP A 104 -2.42 23.49 -13.34
N CYS A 105 -2.63 22.52 -14.24
CA CYS A 105 -1.73 21.40 -14.46
C CYS A 105 -0.91 21.59 -15.74
N ASP A 106 0.37 21.26 -15.67
CA ASP A 106 1.32 21.36 -16.80
C ASP A 106 1.36 20.09 -17.66
N TYR A 107 0.97 18.95 -17.08
CA TYR A 107 1.01 17.66 -17.75
C TYR A 107 -0.16 16.77 -17.33
N VAL A 108 -0.79 16.15 -18.29
CA VAL A 108 -2.01 15.37 -18.09
C VAL A 108 -1.82 13.94 -18.58
N LEU A 109 -2.14 12.99 -17.74
CA LEU A 109 -2.17 11.55 -18.02
C LEU A 109 -3.62 11.08 -18.10
N ALA A 110 -3.96 10.22 -19.06
CA ALA A 110 -5.31 9.64 -19.19
C ALA A 110 -5.24 8.12 -19.02
N THR A 111 -5.99 7.56 -18.04
CA THR A 111 -6.06 6.11 -17.87
C THR A 111 -7.08 5.49 -18.83
N THR A 112 -6.67 4.45 -19.57
CA THR A 112 -7.59 3.71 -20.46
C THR A 112 -7.10 2.29 -20.67
N ALA A 113 -8.04 1.34 -20.69
CA ALA A 113 -7.80 -0.04 -21.06
C ALA A 113 -8.00 -0.30 -22.57
N ARG A 114 -8.57 0.66 -23.29
CA ARG A 114 -8.90 0.50 -24.72
C ARG A 114 -7.80 1.08 -25.60
N GLY A 115 -7.43 0.36 -26.68
CA GLY A 115 -6.69 0.95 -27.79
C GLY A 115 -7.47 2.13 -28.34
N ARG A 116 -6.82 3.27 -28.50
CA ARG A 116 -7.41 4.48 -29.08
C ARG A 116 -6.69 4.80 -30.38
N GLU A 117 -7.42 5.26 -31.37
CA GLU A 117 -6.86 5.73 -32.65
C GLU A 117 -6.14 7.10 -32.52
N LEU A 118 -5.57 7.35 -31.33
CA LEU A 118 -4.87 8.59 -31.03
C LEU A 118 -3.37 8.32 -30.90
N THR A 119 -2.57 9.05 -31.67
CA THR A 119 -1.11 8.98 -31.58
C THR A 119 -0.62 9.65 -30.31
N LYS A 120 -0.44 8.87 -29.25
CA LYS A 120 0.08 9.32 -27.95
C LYS A 120 1.02 8.28 -27.35
N PRO A 121 2.01 8.68 -26.54
CA PRO A 121 2.77 7.74 -25.73
C PRO A 121 1.85 6.92 -24.83
N VAL A 122 2.04 5.61 -24.77
CA VAL A 122 1.35 4.71 -23.84
C VAL A 122 2.35 4.26 -22.79
N LEU A 123 2.03 4.54 -21.52
CA LEU A 123 2.90 4.30 -20.38
C LEU A 123 2.28 3.23 -19.47
N THR A 124 3.12 2.42 -18.83
CA THR A 124 2.70 1.60 -17.70
C THR A 124 2.45 2.50 -16.45
N PRO A 125 1.70 2.06 -15.45
CA PRO A 125 1.53 2.80 -14.19
C PRO A 125 2.86 3.20 -13.56
N GLU A 126 3.83 2.30 -13.54
CA GLU A 126 5.18 2.55 -13.03
C GLU A 126 5.85 3.72 -13.79
N ARG A 127 5.88 3.66 -15.12
CA ARG A 127 6.50 4.70 -15.96
C ARG A 127 5.77 6.03 -15.84
N ALA A 128 4.45 6.01 -15.77
CA ALA A 128 3.62 7.20 -15.60
C ALA A 128 3.95 7.91 -14.27
N MET A 129 4.05 7.17 -13.17
CA MET A 129 4.40 7.75 -11.87
C MET A 129 5.87 8.19 -11.79
N ALA A 130 6.79 7.50 -12.47
CA ALA A 130 8.17 7.97 -12.61
C ALA A 130 8.24 9.31 -13.38
N THR A 131 7.46 9.46 -14.45
CA THR A 131 7.32 10.72 -15.20
C THR A 131 6.74 11.82 -14.32
N ALA A 132 5.68 11.53 -13.58
CA ALA A 132 5.06 12.48 -12.65
C ALA A 132 6.06 12.95 -11.58
N ARG A 133 6.90 12.05 -11.05
CA ARG A 133 7.98 12.41 -10.09
C ARG A 133 9.03 13.32 -10.69
N ALA A 134 9.47 13.02 -11.90
CA ALA A 134 10.47 13.86 -12.59
C ALA A 134 9.91 15.27 -12.85
N LEU A 135 8.65 15.36 -13.28
CA LEU A 135 7.96 16.64 -13.48
C LEU A 135 7.78 17.40 -12.17
N ARG A 136 7.40 16.71 -11.08
CA ARG A 136 7.32 17.30 -9.74
C ARG A 136 8.67 17.90 -9.32
N ALA A 137 9.77 17.19 -9.53
CA ALA A 137 11.09 17.67 -9.21
C ALA A 137 11.47 18.96 -10.01
N ALA A 138 10.85 19.14 -11.19
CA ALA A 138 10.96 20.35 -12.02
C ALA A 138 9.90 21.42 -11.67
N GLY A 139 9.16 21.28 -10.56
CA GLY A 139 8.11 22.21 -10.14
C GLY A 139 6.82 22.16 -10.97
N LYS A 140 6.64 21.12 -11.79
CA LYS A 140 5.47 20.95 -12.66
C LYS A 140 4.34 20.18 -11.97
N ARG A 141 3.10 20.59 -12.25
CA ARG A 141 1.89 19.92 -11.74
C ARG A 141 1.38 18.90 -12.74
N VAL A 142 1.04 17.72 -12.25
CA VAL A 142 0.56 16.60 -13.06
C VAL A 142 -0.86 16.24 -12.66
N ALA A 143 -1.74 16.05 -13.65
CA ALA A 143 -3.07 15.47 -13.45
C ALA A 143 -3.11 14.05 -14.02
N VAL A 144 -3.92 13.18 -13.37
CA VAL A 144 -4.25 11.84 -13.88
C VAL A 144 -5.75 11.72 -13.99
N LEU A 145 -6.26 11.52 -15.20
CA LEU A 145 -7.68 11.39 -15.49
C LEU A 145 -8.12 9.93 -15.38
N PHE A 146 -9.22 9.70 -14.67
CA PHE A 146 -9.89 8.41 -14.55
C PHE A 146 -11.32 8.56 -15.09
N GLY A 147 -11.69 7.74 -16.05
CA GLY A 147 -13.00 7.79 -16.70
C GLY A 147 -14.12 7.14 -15.90
N PRO A 148 -15.38 7.33 -16.33
CA PRO A 148 -16.54 6.68 -15.74
C PRO A 148 -16.45 5.16 -15.88
N GLU A 149 -17.06 4.45 -14.93
CA GLU A 149 -16.91 3.00 -14.72
C GLU A 149 -17.30 2.17 -15.94
N ARG A 150 -18.36 2.55 -16.64
CA ARG A 150 -18.86 1.78 -17.78
C ARG A 150 -18.17 2.09 -19.11
N ALA A 151 -17.98 3.37 -19.40
CA ALA A 151 -17.52 3.82 -20.72
C ALA A 151 -16.02 4.09 -20.77
N GLY A 152 -15.40 4.39 -19.61
CA GLY A 152 -14.04 4.94 -19.55
C GLY A 152 -14.00 6.36 -20.11
N LEU A 153 -12.82 6.91 -20.30
CA LEU A 153 -12.63 8.21 -20.93
C LEU A 153 -13.02 8.16 -22.41
N GLU A 154 -13.65 9.21 -22.91
CA GLU A 154 -13.95 9.37 -24.34
C GLU A 154 -12.71 9.86 -25.11
N ASN A 155 -12.74 9.78 -26.46
CA ASN A 155 -11.62 10.25 -27.27
C ASN A 155 -11.35 11.76 -27.07
N ALA A 156 -12.40 12.55 -26.88
CA ALA A 156 -12.28 13.98 -26.55
C ALA A 156 -11.56 14.22 -25.20
N ASP A 157 -11.83 13.38 -24.21
CA ASP A 157 -11.15 13.45 -22.91
C ASP A 157 -9.67 13.10 -23.02
N VAL A 158 -9.38 11.98 -23.73
CA VAL A 158 -8.02 11.51 -23.96
C VAL A 158 -7.23 12.50 -24.83
N ALA A 159 -7.88 13.23 -25.73
CA ALA A 159 -7.24 14.27 -26.54
C ALA A 159 -6.56 15.36 -25.68
N LEU A 160 -7.11 15.67 -24.50
CA LEU A 160 -6.55 16.65 -23.56
C LEU A 160 -5.28 16.15 -22.85
N ALA A 161 -4.99 14.85 -22.87
CA ALA A 161 -3.84 14.29 -22.16
C ALA A 161 -2.56 14.31 -23.01
N ASN A 162 -1.41 14.41 -22.35
CA ASN A 162 -0.09 14.31 -22.98
C ASN A 162 0.30 12.86 -23.24
N ALA A 163 -0.15 11.92 -22.40
CA ALA A 163 0.13 10.49 -22.55
C ALA A 163 -1.02 9.64 -21.99
N ILE A 164 -1.09 8.41 -22.45
CA ILE A 164 -2.03 7.39 -21.99
C ILE A 164 -1.34 6.51 -20.95
N VAL A 165 -2.07 6.14 -19.90
CA VAL A 165 -1.64 5.13 -18.94
C VAL A 165 -2.49 3.88 -19.13
N SER A 166 -1.84 2.77 -19.45
CA SER A 166 -2.49 1.47 -19.61
C SER A 166 -1.96 0.50 -18.57
N VAL A 167 -2.88 -0.05 -17.78
CA VAL A 167 -2.57 -1.12 -16.81
C VAL A 167 -2.51 -2.44 -17.56
N PRO A 168 -1.46 -3.26 -17.41
CA PRO A 168 -1.43 -4.59 -17.97
C PRO A 168 -2.44 -5.49 -17.23
N VAL A 169 -3.58 -5.73 -17.86
CA VAL A 169 -4.69 -6.53 -17.35
C VAL A 169 -4.95 -7.72 -18.25
N ASN A 170 -5.74 -8.70 -17.78
CA ASN A 170 -6.22 -9.77 -18.64
C ASN A 170 -7.03 -9.19 -19.82
N PRO A 171 -6.64 -9.45 -21.07
CA PRO A 171 -7.35 -8.93 -22.26
C PRO A 171 -8.82 -9.30 -22.31
N ASP A 172 -9.19 -10.48 -21.80
CA ASP A 172 -10.57 -10.98 -21.77
C ASP A 172 -11.43 -10.29 -20.70
N PHE A 173 -10.79 -9.62 -19.73
CA PHE A 173 -11.46 -8.89 -18.65
C PHE A 173 -10.68 -7.61 -18.28
N ALA A 174 -10.62 -6.69 -19.20
CA ALA A 174 -9.76 -5.50 -19.13
C ALA A 174 -10.34 -4.35 -18.29
N SER A 175 -11.62 -4.39 -17.94
CA SER A 175 -12.28 -3.31 -17.19
C SER A 175 -11.97 -3.40 -15.70
N LEU A 176 -11.22 -2.41 -15.19
CA LEU A 176 -11.00 -2.25 -13.76
C LEU A 176 -12.07 -1.36 -13.13
N ASN A 177 -12.45 -1.66 -11.89
CA ASN A 177 -13.23 -0.73 -11.08
C ASN A 177 -12.46 0.58 -10.88
N LEU A 178 -13.18 1.70 -10.79
CA LEU A 178 -12.58 3.04 -10.65
C LEU A 178 -11.65 3.13 -9.42
N GLY A 179 -12.11 2.67 -8.25
CA GLY A 179 -11.29 2.67 -7.03
C GLY A 179 -10.05 1.78 -7.15
N GLN A 180 -10.15 0.65 -7.86
CA GLN A 180 -9.00 -0.23 -8.13
C GLN A 180 -7.99 0.44 -9.07
N SER A 181 -8.46 1.10 -10.12
CA SER A 181 -7.58 1.86 -11.04
C SER A 181 -6.81 2.94 -10.30
N VAL A 182 -7.50 3.70 -9.43
CA VAL A 182 -6.90 4.72 -8.57
C VAL A 182 -5.88 4.10 -7.62
N LEU A 183 -6.21 2.96 -7.00
CA LEU A 183 -5.33 2.24 -6.07
C LEU A 183 -3.99 1.87 -6.72
N LEU A 184 -4.01 1.33 -7.93
CA LEU A 184 -2.80 0.89 -8.64
C LEU A 184 -1.84 2.06 -8.90
N LEU A 185 -2.36 3.20 -9.35
CA LEU A 185 -1.52 4.37 -9.61
C LEU A 185 -1.04 5.04 -8.32
N ALA A 186 -1.87 5.07 -7.30
CA ALA A 186 -1.50 5.57 -5.98
C ALA A 186 -0.41 4.71 -5.32
N TYR A 187 -0.52 3.38 -5.44
CA TYR A 187 0.50 2.43 -5.00
C TYR A 187 1.83 2.68 -5.73
N GLU A 188 1.81 2.81 -7.06
CA GLU A 188 3.03 3.07 -7.85
C GLU A 188 3.68 4.41 -7.48
N TRP A 189 2.89 5.44 -7.21
CA TRP A 189 3.40 6.70 -6.67
C TRP A 189 4.15 6.49 -5.35
N ARG A 190 3.51 5.81 -4.39
CA ARG A 190 4.08 5.58 -3.06
C ARG A 190 5.31 4.69 -3.12
N ARG A 191 5.25 3.59 -3.88
CA ARG A 191 6.35 2.64 -4.05
C ARG A 191 7.63 3.33 -4.55
N GLN A 192 7.50 4.32 -5.40
CA GLN A 192 8.63 5.05 -5.95
C GLN A 192 9.09 6.24 -5.09
N THR A 193 8.28 6.70 -4.15
CA THR A 193 8.60 7.84 -3.27
C THR A 193 9.06 7.41 -1.87
N THR A 194 8.95 6.13 -1.54
CA THR A 194 9.30 5.60 -0.23
C THR A 194 10.23 4.41 -0.39
N ALA A 195 11.43 4.52 0.20
CA ALA A 195 12.34 3.38 0.29
C ALA A 195 11.84 2.41 1.36
N VAL A 196 11.51 1.20 0.95
CA VAL A 196 11.09 0.11 1.85
C VAL A 196 11.98 -1.08 1.56
N ALA A 197 12.53 -1.69 2.61
CA ALA A 197 13.28 -2.93 2.45
C ALA A 197 12.34 -4.03 1.91
N PRO A 198 12.79 -4.83 0.93
CA PRO A 198 11.96 -5.88 0.34
C PRO A 198 11.59 -6.96 1.35
N GLU A 199 12.43 -7.15 2.34
CA GLU A 199 12.21 -8.12 3.41
C GLU A 199 12.74 -7.55 4.73
N VAL A 200 11.98 -7.72 5.79
CA VAL A 200 12.37 -7.35 7.16
C VAL A 200 11.95 -8.47 8.11
N LEU A 201 12.90 -9.03 8.84
CA LEU A 201 12.59 -9.96 9.91
C LEU A 201 12.02 -9.21 11.13
N ALA A 202 10.73 -9.40 11.39
CA ALA A 202 10.07 -8.82 12.54
C ALA A 202 10.43 -9.59 13.82
N LEU A 203 11.30 -9.04 14.63
CA LEU A 203 11.80 -9.70 15.86
C LEU A 203 10.85 -9.58 17.06
N ALA A 204 9.73 -8.88 16.96
CA ALA A 204 8.78 -8.65 18.05
C ALA A 204 9.44 -8.21 19.38
N GLY A 205 10.44 -7.32 19.30
CA GLY A 205 11.21 -6.84 20.44
C GLY A 205 12.27 -7.81 20.97
N LYS A 206 12.59 -8.88 20.23
CA LYS A 206 13.65 -9.84 20.59
C LYS A 206 14.96 -9.46 19.88
N ASP A 207 16.07 -9.70 20.56
CA ASP A 207 17.40 -9.52 19.97
C ASP A 207 17.82 -10.76 19.20
N MET A 208 18.58 -10.59 18.11
CA MET A 208 19.28 -11.67 17.45
C MET A 208 20.40 -12.21 18.36
N ALA A 209 20.63 -13.51 18.29
CA ALA A 209 21.78 -14.11 18.95
C ALA A 209 23.08 -13.67 18.26
N SER A 210 24.11 -13.40 19.05
CA SER A 210 25.46 -13.17 18.53
C SER A 210 26.06 -14.48 17.99
N ALA A 211 27.03 -14.35 17.11
CA ALA A 211 27.79 -15.50 16.60
C ALA A 211 28.35 -16.37 17.74
N LEU A 212 28.85 -15.73 18.82
CA LEU A 212 29.37 -16.42 20.00
C LEU A 212 28.28 -17.21 20.74
N GLU A 213 27.06 -16.70 20.84
CA GLU A 213 25.94 -17.41 21.49
C GLU A 213 25.52 -18.64 20.67
N VAL A 214 25.50 -18.50 19.34
CA VAL A 214 25.21 -19.61 18.42
C VAL A 214 26.33 -20.67 18.46
N GLU A 215 27.59 -20.23 18.51
CA GLU A 215 28.75 -21.15 18.65
C GLU A 215 28.69 -21.95 19.95
N LYS A 216 28.43 -21.30 21.08
CA LYS A 216 28.23 -21.97 22.37
C LYS A 216 27.06 -22.95 22.37
N LEU A 217 26.00 -22.65 21.63
CA LEU A 217 24.90 -23.59 21.43
C LEU A 217 25.39 -24.83 20.64
N GLY A 218 26.13 -24.61 19.57
CA GLY A 218 26.75 -25.65 18.76
C GLY A 218 27.67 -26.55 19.58
N ASP A 219 28.54 -25.97 20.42
CA ASP A 219 29.43 -26.70 21.31
C ASP A 219 28.64 -27.55 22.31
N HIS A 220 27.56 -27.01 22.88
CA HIS A 220 26.71 -27.77 23.80
C HIS A 220 26.05 -28.97 23.11
N PHE A 221 25.56 -28.80 21.90
CA PHE A 221 25.03 -29.93 21.10
C PHE A 221 26.11 -30.93 20.75
N GLU A 222 27.29 -30.49 20.30
CA GLU A 222 28.40 -31.36 19.95
C GLU A 222 28.84 -32.22 21.16
N GLN A 223 28.97 -31.63 22.35
CA GLN A 223 29.30 -32.31 23.58
C GLN A 223 28.29 -33.42 23.91
N ARG A 224 26.98 -33.10 23.86
CA ARG A 224 25.92 -34.06 24.19
C ARG A 224 25.78 -35.16 23.17
N LEU A 225 25.90 -34.83 21.90
CA LEU A 225 25.89 -35.82 20.79
C LEU A 225 27.09 -36.72 20.81
N THR A 226 28.27 -36.24 21.20
CA THR A 226 29.47 -37.07 21.40
C THR A 226 29.24 -38.07 22.52
N ALA A 227 28.72 -37.60 23.68
CA ALA A 227 28.41 -38.48 24.80
C ALA A 227 27.35 -39.54 24.48
N ALA A 228 26.41 -39.21 23.56
CA ALA A 228 25.39 -40.13 23.07
C ALA A 228 25.86 -41.09 21.94
N GLY A 229 27.13 -41.03 21.50
CA GLY A 229 27.65 -41.85 20.43
C GLY A 229 27.15 -41.50 19.02
N PHE A 230 26.67 -40.31 18.80
CA PHE A 230 26.08 -39.87 17.51
C PHE A 230 27.12 -39.84 16.38
N PHE A 231 28.37 -39.47 16.71
CA PHE A 231 29.42 -39.28 15.71
C PHE A 231 30.15 -40.61 15.42
N TYR A 232 29.47 -41.52 14.73
CA TYR A 232 29.98 -42.84 14.35
C TYR A 232 29.88 -43.06 12.83
N PRO A 233 30.85 -43.74 12.18
CA PRO A 233 32.13 -44.20 12.72
C PRO A 233 33.13 -43.06 12.92
N ASP A 234 34.14 -43.26 13.73
CA ASP A 234 35.14 -42.24 14.09
C ASP A 234 35.81 -41.58 12.89
N THR A 235 35.96 -42.31 11.79
CA THR A 235 36.51 -41.79 10.54
C THR A 235 35.64 -40.68 9.91
N LYS A 236 34.34 -40.66 10.16
CA LYS A 236 33.39 -39.67 9.67
C LYS A 236 33.10 -38.54 10.67
N ALA A 237 33.43 -38.74 11.94
CA ALA A 237 33.14 -37.82 13.02
C ALA A 237 33.59 -36.37 12.76
N PRO A 238 34.82 -36.11 12.23
CA PRO A 238 35.25 -34.73 11.94
C PRO A 238 34.35 -34.04 10.92
N GLY A 239 33.97 -34.73 9.84
CA GLY A 239 33.08 -34.18 8.81
C GLY A 239 31.65 -33.90 9.32
N MET A 240 31.14 -34.82 10.17
CA MET A 240 29.81 -34.63 10.79
C MET A 240 29.77 -33.41 11.73
N LYS A 241 30.86 -33.17 12.49
CA LYS A 241 30.95 -31.97 13.36
C LYS A 241 31.01 -30.68 12.55
N ILE A 242 31.76 -30.67 11.45
CA ILE A 242 31.80 -29.52 10.52
C ILE A 242 30.41 -29.28 9.93
N ALA A 243 29.72 -30.35 9.51
CA ALA A 243 28.36 -30.23 8.97
C ALA A 243 27.38 -29.67 10.00
N LEU A 244 27.48 -30.11 11.24
CA LEU A 244 26.67 -29.58 12.36
C LEU A 244 26.93 -28.08 12.60
N ARG A 245 28.20 -27.66 12.64
CA ARG A 245 28.58 -26.25 12.78
C ARG A 245 28.07 -25.39 11.61
N ASN A 246 28.19 -25.89 10.38
CA ASN A 246 27.64 -25.23 9.19
C ASN A 246 26.11 -25.12 9.23
N MET A 247 25.43 -26.09 9.82
CA MET A 247 23.98 -25.99 10.04
C MET A 247 23.64 -24.84 10.99
N TRP A 248 24.30 -24.76 12.14
CA TRP A 248 24.08 -23.71 13.13
C TRP A 248 24.36 -22.31 12.56
N SER A 249 25.44 -22.15 11.81
CA SER A 249 25.82 -20.84 11.23
C SER A 249 24.83 -20.30 10.23
N ARG A 250 23.97 -21.14 9.66
CA ARG A 250 22.90 -20.71 8.70
C ARG A 250 21.60 -20.34 9.38
N LEU A 251 21.44 -20.64 10.67
CA LEU A 251 20.21 -20.35 11.40
C LEU A 251 20.27 -18.94 11.98
N ASN A 252 19.31 -18.12 11.56
CA ASN A 252 19.12 -16.78 12.11
C ASN A 252 18.34 -16.89 13.43
N LEU A 253 18.99 -17.31 14.49
CA LEU A 253 18.37 -17.52 15.79
C LEU A 253 18.31 -16.21 16.59
N THR A 254 17.20 -16.01 17.27
CA THR A 254 17.11 -15.01 18.34
C THR A 254 17.76 -15.54 19.62
N ARG A 255 18.18 -14.62 20.51
CA ARG A 255 18.74 -14.97 21.82
C ARG A 255 17.79 -15.84 22.64
N ALA A 256 16.48 -15.58 22.56
CA ALA A 256 15.46 -16.38 23.23
C ALA A 256 15.40 -17.83 22.70
N GLU A 257 15.57 -18.03 21.39
CA GLU A 257 15.59 -19.36 20.76
C GLU A 257 16.84 -20.14 21.15
N VAL A 258 18.00 -19.49 21.19
CA VAL A 258 19.24 -20.09 21.70
C VAL A 258 19.07 -20.57 23.15
N GLN A 259 18.47 -19.73 24.02
CA GLN A 259 18.17 -20.13 25.41
C GLN A 259 17.20 -21.30 25.50
N THR A 260 16.15 -21.29 24.66
CA THR A 260 15.19 -22.39 24.58
C THR A 260 15.83 -23.69 24.17
N LEU A 261 16.67 -23.67 23.11
CA LEU A 261 17.40 -24.83 22.64
C LEU A 261 18.38 -25.38 23.70
N HIS A 262 19.11 -24.53 24.42
CA HIS A 262 19.90 -24.92 25.56
C HIS A 262 19.07 -25.57 26.66
N GLY A 263 17.87 -25.04 26.93
CA GLY A 263 16.94 -25.60 27.91
C GLY A 263 16.43 -26.97 27.52
N MET A 264 15.99 -27.14 26.29
CA MET A 264 15.55 -28.44 25.74
C MET A 264 16.65 -29.49 25.87
N LEU A 265 17.87 -29.17 25.44
CA LEU A 265 18.99 -30.09 25.49
C LEU A 265 19.36 -30.51 26.93
N ARG A 266 19.34 -29.57 27.87
CA ARG A 266 19.53 -29.87 29.30
C ARG A 266 18.46 -30.82 29.85
N GLN A 267 17.19 -30.57 29.50
CA GLN A 267 16.08 -31.40 29.99
C GLN A 267 16.14 -32.84 29.43
N ILE A 268 16.41 -32.98 28.14
CA ILE A 268 16.60 -34.30 27.49
C ILE A 268 17.74 -35.04 28.16
N ALA A 269 18.90 -34.39 28.37
CA ALA A 269 20.06 -35.01 28.99
C ALA A 269 19.79 -35.49 30.44
N ARG A 270 19.03 -34.69 31.22
CA ARG A 270 18.62 -35.10 32.57
C ARG A 270 17.71 -36.33 32.58
N HIS A 271 16.76 -36.39 31.64
CA HIS A 271 15.81 -37.51 31.58
C HIS A 271 16.48 -38.82 31.17
N LEU A 272 17.51 -38.72 30.34
CA LEU A 272 18.24 -39.89 29.84
C LEU A 272 19.34 -40.40 30.83
N THR A 273 19.62 -39.65 31.90
CA THR A 273 20.57 -40.09 32.93
C THR A 273 19.83 -40.90 33.99
N PRO A 274 19.97 -42.22 34.10
CA PRO A 274 19.33 -43.03 35.14
C PRO A 274 19.90 -42.63 36.52
N GLY A 275 19.10 -42.01 37.38
CA GLY A 275 19.47 -41.77 38.77
C GLY A 275 19.39 -40.36 39.30
N GLY A 276 18.53 -39.48 38.72
CA GLY A 276 18.24 -38.16 39.24
C GLY A 276 16.79 -38.04 39.65
N SER A 277 16.39 -38.64 40.75
CA SER A 277 15.11 -38.30 41.48
C SER A 277 15.39 -37.21 42.49
#